data_ccb35824c1277c4f6d02c231c31ffefe
#
_entry.id   ccb35824c1277c4f6d02c231c31ffefe
#
_cell.length_a   1.000
_cell.length_b   1.000
_cell.length_c   1.000
_cell.angle_alpha   90.00
_cell.angle_beta   90.00
_cell.angle_gamma   90.00
#
_symmetry.space_group_name_H-M   'P 1'
#
loop_
_entity.id
_entity.type
_entity.pdbx_description
1 polymer ?
#
loop_
_entity_poly.entity_id
_entity_poly.type
_entity_poly.pdbx_seq_one_letter_code
_entity_poly.pdbx_strand_id
1 'polypeptide(L)'
;MSREELKRLWFSIPRKKPVKEIKAVVVEKHGDNHYSCERKTQTDEYWSSSSANFNTFEQALERANSILSDDYYEGYELIIK
;
A
#
# COMPACT_ATOMS: atom_id res chain seq x y z
N MET A 1 34.40 3.71 -21.06
CA MET A 1 33.70 4.64 -20.15
C MET A 1 34.59 5.01 -19.00
N SER A 2 34.78 6.29 -18.75
CA SER A 2 35.56 6.73 -17.62
C SER A 2 34.78 6.52 -16.32
N ARG A 3 35.47 6.48 -15.20
CA ARG A 3 34.85 6.39 -13.90
C ARG A 3 33.91 7.56 -13.62
N GLU A 4 34.27 8.71 -14.14
CA GLU A 4 33.46 9.91 -13.98
C GLU A 4 32.15 9.83 -14.73
N GLU A 5 32.13 9.24 -15.91
CA GLU A 5 30.93 8.99 -16.66
C GLU A 5 30.03 7.97 -15.99
N LEU A 6 30.60 6.92 -15.42
CA LEU A 6 29.85 5.94 -14.65
C LEU A 6 29.23 6.58 -13.41
N LYS A 7 29.97 7.42 -12.71
CA LYS A 7 29.43 8.16 -11.57
C LYS A 7 28.31 9.09 -12.00
N ARG A 8 28.49 9.77 -13.12
CA ARG A 8 27.48 10.69 -13.63
C ARG A 8 26.21 9.95 -14.02
N LEU A 9 26.33 8.81 -14.68
CA LEU A 9 25.20 7.94 -14.98
C LEU A 9 24.54 7.41 -13.72
N TRP A 10 25.33 7.03 -12.76
CA TRP A 10 24.85 6.55 -11.47
C TRP A 10 24.04 7.63 -10.72
N PHE A 11 24.50 8.86 -10.76
CA PHE A 11 23.81 9.97 -10.10
C PHE A 11 22.68 10.57 -10.93
N SER A 12 22.72 10.41 -12.23
CA SER A 12 21.65 10.87 -13.10
C SER A 12 20.54 9.86 -13.30
N ILE A 13 20.79 8.61 -12.96
CA ILE A 13 19.69 7.66 -12.79
C ILE A 13 18.83 8.24 -11.67
N PRO A 14 17.58 8.59 -11.96
CA PRO A 14 16.74 9.15 -10.93
C PRO A 14 16.56 8.14 -9.82
N ARG A 15 17.39 8.24 -8.83
CA ARG A 15 17.21 7.56 -7.56
C ARG A 15 15.90 7.95 -6.92
N LYS A 16 15.40 9.03 -7.41
CA LYS A 16 14.13 9.60 -7.07
C LYS A 16 13.19 9.47 -8.23
N LYS A 17 13.06 8.28 -8.79
CA LYS A 17 11.77 7.97 -9.33
C LYS A 17 10.83 8.16 -8.16
N PRO A 18 9.91 9.14 -8.25
CA PRO A 18 8.94 9.25 -7.19
C PRO A 18 8.32 7.88 -7.06
N VAL A 19 8.54 7.26 -5.92
CA VAL A 19 7.82 6.05 -5.58
C VAL A 19 6.37 6.48 -5.62
N LYS A 20 5.60 5.85 -6.49
CA LYS A 20 4.18 6.12 -6.57
C LYS A 20 3.61 5.91 -5.17
N GLU A 21 3.07 6.95 -4.58
CA GLU A 21 2.42 6.82 -3.30
C GLU A 21 1.29 5.81 -3.36
N ILE A 22 1.31 4.87 -2.46
CA ILE A 22 0.24 3.90 -2.30
C ILE A 22 -0.40 4.16 -0.94
N LYS A 23 -1.68 4.49 -0.96
CA LYS A 23 -2.50 4.65 0.24
C LYS A 23 -3.80 3.94 -0.03
N ALA A 24 -3.87 2.70 0.39
CA ALA A 24 -5.01 1.85 0.06
C ALA A 24 -5.37 0.90 1.19
N VAL A 25 -6.65 0.61 1.27
CA VAL A 25 -7.19 -0.48 2.08
C VAL A 25 -7.74 -1.53 1.11
N VAL A 26 -7.21 -2.73 1.17
CA VAL A 26 -7.54 -3.82 0.24
C VAL A 26 -8.31 -4.90 0.97
N VAL A 27 -9.49 -5.22 0.47
CA VAL A 27 -10.27 -6.36 0.93
C VAL A 27 -10.15 -7.46 -0.12
N GLU A 28 -9.65 -8.61 0.28
CA GLU A 28 -9.38 -9.72 -0.63
C GLU A 28 -10.01 -11.01 -0.13
N LYS A 29 -10.59 -11.75 -1.06
CA LYS A 29 -11.12 -13.08 -0.79
C LYS A 29 -10.05 -14.13 -1.07
N HIS A 30 -9.76 -14.97 -0.09
CA HIS A 30 -8.80 -16.07 -0.19
C HIS A 30 -9.44 -17.43 -0.26
N GLY A 31 -10.69 -17.55 0.17
CA GLY A 31 -11.46 -18.80 0.17
C GLY A 31 -12.89 -18.52 0.62
N ASP A 32 -13.71 -19.55 0.72
CA ASP A 32 -15.14 -19.39 1.04
C ASP A 32 -15.38 -18.73 2.40
N ASN A 33 -14.51 -19.00 3.36
CA ASN A 33 -14.61 -18.45 4.70
C ASN A 33 -13.31 -17.73 5.11
N HIS A 34 -12.57 -17.24 4.13
CA HIS A 34 -11.32 -16.57 4.39
C HIS A 34 -11.21 -15.27 3.60
N TYR A 35 -11.23 -14.16 4.30
CA TYR A 35 -11.09 -12.82 3.75
C TYR A 35 -10.01 -12.09 4.51
N SER A 36 -9.37 -11.15 3.86
CA SER A 36 -8.41 -10.28 4.52
C SER A 36 -8.71 -8.82 4.25
N CYS A 37 -8.35 -8.00 5.21
CA CYS A 37 -8.35 -6.55 5.06
C CYS A 37 -6.92 -6.08 5.30
N GLU A 38 -6.31 -5.47 4.29
CA GLU A 38 -4.93 -5.01 4.36
C GLU A 38 -4.90 -3.51 4.17
N ARG A 39 -4.18 -2.84 5.05
CA ARG A 39 -3.86 -1.43 4.89
C ARG A 39 -2.44 -1.32 4.36
N LYS A 40 -2.28 -0.68 3.22
CA LYS A 40 -0.98 -0.43 2.59
C LYS A 40 -0.69 1.06 2.55
N THR A 41 0.47 1.43 3.00
CA THR A 41 0.98 2.79 2.90
C THR A 41 2.39 2.72 2.36
N GLN A 42 2.64 3.41 1.26
CA GLN A 42 3.97 3.53 0.68
C GLN A 42 4.19 4.96 0.24
N THR A 43 5.23 5.57 0.76
CA THR A 43 5.68 6.91 0.37
C THR A 43 7.18 6.84 0.10
N ASP A 44 7.78 7.96 -0.30
CA ASP A 44 9.23 8.02 -0.55
C ASP A 44 10.05 7.70 0.70
N GLU A 45 9.51 7.97 1.88
CA GLU A 45 10.23 7.84 3.15
C GLU A 45 9.73 6.70 4.03
N TYR A 46 8.60 6.11 3.67
CA TYR A 46 7.90 5.25 4.60
C TYR A 46 7.13 4.15 3.87
N TRP A 47 7.25 2.95 4.39
CA TRP A 47 6.46 1.82 3.93
C TRP A 47 5.89 1.09 5.14
N SER A 48 4.61 0.80 5.08
CA SER A 48 3.93 0.05 6.13
C SER A 48 2.79 -0.76 5.54
N SER A 49 2.62 -1.95 6.04
CA SER A 49 1.44 -2.75 5.75
C SER A 49 0.97 -3.45 7.02
N SER A 50 -0.34 -3.64 7.10
CA SER A 50 -0.96 -4.37 8.20
C SER A 50 -2.15 -5.11 7.65
N SER A 51 -2.27 -6.38 7.97
CA SER A 51 -3.40 -7.17 7.50
C SER A 51 -4.07 -7.90 8.66
N ALA A 52 -5.37 -8.12 8.52
CA ALA A 52 -6.17 -8.91 9.44
C ALA A 52 -7.02 -9.89 8.65
N ASN A 53 -7.26 -11.05 9.22
CA ASN A 53 -8.04 -12.10 8.60
C ASN A 53 -9.43 -12.17 9.22
N PHE A 54 -10.42 -12.45 8.37
CA PHE A 54 -11.83 -12.54 8.75
C PHE A 54 -12.47 -13.73 8.08
N ASN A 55 -13.58 -14.19 8.64
CA ASN A 55 -14.32 -15.33 8.12
C ASN A 55 -15.35 -14.94 7.07
N THR A 56 -15.80 -13.70 7.06
CA THR A 56 -16.82 -13.21 6.14
C THR A 56 -16.39 -11.93 5.46
N PHE A 57 -16.94 -11.70 4.27
CA PHE A 57 -16.73 -10.45 3.54
C PHE A 57 -17.19 -9.25 4.34
N GLU A 58 -18.34 -9.36 5.00
CA GLU A 58 -18.91 -8.27 5.79
C GLU A 58 -17.98 -7.81 6.90
N GLN A 59 -17.35 -8.76 7.60
CA GLN A 59 -16.38 -8.45 8.65
C GLN A 59 -15.15 -7.72 8.08
N ALA A 60 -14.63 -8.19 6.97
CA ALA A 60 -13.48 -7.56 6.31
C ALA A 60 -13.83 -6.14 5.84
N LEU A 61 -15.01 -5.98 5.24
CA LEU A 61 -15.49 -4.68 4.76
C LEU A 61 -15.74 -3.72 5.91
N GLU A 62 -16.31 -4.18 7.00
CA GLU A 62 -16.51 -3.39 8.21
C GLU A 62 -15.18 -2.86 8.76
N ARG A 63 -14.17 -3.70 8.79
CA ARG A 63 -12.83 -3.28 9.19
C ARG A 63 -12.27 -2.23 8.23
N ALA A 64 -12.43 -2.43 6.93
CA ALA A 64 -11.99 -1.47 5.92
C ALA A 64 -12.68 -0.11 6.10
N ASN A 65 -13.98 -0.11 6.30
CA ASN A 65 -14.73 1.12 6.53
C ASN A 65 -14.31 1.81 7.83
N SER A 66 -14.01 1.05 8.86
CA SER A 66 -13.51 1.59 10.12
C SER A 66 -12.17 2.31 9.94
N ILE A 67 -11.27 1.72 9.16
CA ILE A 67 -9.99 2.36 8.84
C ILE A 67 -10.23 3.63 8.02
N LEU A 68 -11.07 3.56 7.00
CA LEU A 68 -11.32 4.69 6.11
C LEU A 68 -12.06 5.84 6.79
N SER A 69 -12.78 5.58 7.86
CA SER A 69 -13.48 6.62 8.63
C SER A 69 -12.57 7.36 9.60
N ASP A 70 -11.36 6.87 9.80
CA ASP A 70 -10.37 7.54 10.65
C ASP A 70 -9.72 8.69 9.89
N ASP A 71 -9.67 9.86 10.48
CA ASP A 71 -9.08 11.06 9.89
C ASP A 71 -7.59 10.86 9.53
N TYR A 72 -6.90 10.02 10.27
CA TYR A 72 -5.51 9.68 10.01
C TYR A 72 -5.33 9.04 8.63
N TYR A 73 -6.32 8.31 8.15
CA TYR A 73 -6.30 7.61 6.87
C TYR A 73 -7.08 8.35 5.79
N GLU A 74 -7.27 9.63 5.93
CA GLU A 74 -7.92 10.43 4.91
C GLU A 74 -7.16 10.32 3.58
N GLY A 75 -7.90 10.14 2.51
CA GLY A 75 -7.32 9.99 1.17
C GLY A 75 -6.95 8.56 0.78
N TYR A 76 -7.16 7.59 1.66
CA TYR A 76 -6.94 6.19 1.34
C TYR A 76 -8.05 5.67 0.42
N GLU A 77 -7.65 4.84 -0.53
CA GLU A 77 -8.55 4.23 -1.50
C GLU A 77 -9.01 2.85 -1.01
N LEU A 78 -10.27 2.51 -1.24
CA LEU A 78 -10.77 1.16 -0.98
C LEU A 78 -10.69 0.33 -2.25
N ILE A 79 -10.00 -0.80 -2.16
CA ILE A 79 -9.84 -1.76 -3.26
C ILE A 79 -10.43 -3.09 -2.82
N ILE A 80 -11.33 -3.63 -3.62
CA ILE A 80 -11.93 -4.94 -3.38
C ILE A 80 -11.49 -5.87 -4.49
N LYS A 81 -10.85 -6.95 -4.11
CA LYS A 81 -10.36 -7.97 -5.04
C LYS A 81 -11.18 -9.26 -4.98
#